data_d8d770c1bfd0f60334a2e8823c5c3c33
#
_entry.id   d8d770c1bfd0f60334a2e8823c5c3c33
#
_cell.length_a   1.000
_cell.length_b   1.000
_cell.length_c   1.000
_cell.angle_alpha   90.00
_cell.angle_beta   90.00
_cell.angle_gamma   90.00
#
_symmetry.space_group_name_H-M   'P 1'
#
loop_
_entity.id
_entity.type
_entity.pdbx_description
1 polymer ?
#
loop_
_entity_poly.entity_id
_entity_poly.type
_entity_poly.pdbx_seq_one_letter_code
_entity_poly.pdbx_strand_id
1 'polypeptide(L)'
;MAGNIQVSYQWAIDTCNKKNVGYSQTYRNQQTVNGITYYDCSSFIWYALLASGFDVVAAHGGQSWPFTTYDMGGVLDALGFNRVPVGDPWKPGDILVRNNQYGNHTEMVYDGRRTMGAHSSTYPLGEQVSINTGDSNPATWDTCHRYGGGATGAKGSSAYVVAAICGNFWQESGINPGIWQDLRESTFTDLLVGFGLGQWTNTEGDTHGRLYKLHEWLMNNGYADDDGVGQLNYLIHENVWYSTGEASAYKNLTEFLTSDSTDIAALTHAWNIGWEGIHDSSWDARVQYAQNCYDYIIAHANDTSIATWAKGNRYLSESERYNNAVLIYRFLSTGATPGTGTTFLIAVLSKKKRRDRKNV
;
A
#
# COMPACT_ATOMS: atom_id res chain seq x y z
N MET A 1 6.64 15.45 1.44
CA MET A 1 5.72 14.31 1.17
C MET A 1 5.79 13.38 2.38
N ALA A 2 4.67 12.82 2.80
CA ALA A 2 4.71 11.83 3.89
C ALA A 2 5.34 10.54 3.36
N GLY A 3 6.26 9.93 4.12
CA GLY A 3 6.89 8.68 3.77
C GLY A 3 5.90 7.50 3.83
N ASN A 4 6.18 6.44 3.08
CA ASN A 4 5.34 5.24 3.04
C ASN A 4 6.12 4.01 3.49
N ILE A 5 5.74 3.44 4.64
CA ILE A 5 6.44 2.29 5.23
C ILE A 5 6.35 1.02 4.35
N GLN A 6 5.31 0.87 3.55
CA GLN A 6 5.18 -0.29 2.65
C GLN A 6 6.18 -0.21 1.48
N VAL A 7 6.46 1.00 1.00
CA VAL A 7 7.52 1.22 0.00
C VAL A 7 8.89 0.95 0.60
N SER A 8 9.13 1.38 1.87
CA SER A 8 10.35 1.03 2.59
C SER A 8 10.51 -0.49 2.75
N TYR A 9 9.43 -1.16 3.11
CA TYR A 9 9.38 -2.61 3.27
C TYR A 9 9.67 -3.34 1.96
N GLN A 10 9.05 -2.92 0.85
CA GLN A 10 9.32 -3.51 -0.47
C GLN A 10 10.75 -3.23 -0.94
N TRP A 11 11.24 -1.99 -0.78
CA TRP A 11 12.62 -1.65 -1.09
C TRP A 11 13.62 -2.53 -0.32
N ALA A 12 13.33 -2.82 0.96
CA ALA A 12 14.14 -3.69 1.79
C ALA A 12 14.15 -5.13 1.27
N ILE A 13 12.99 -5.69 0.90
CA ILE A 13 12.87 -7.00 0.26
C ILE A 13 13.69 -7.07 -1.03
N ASP A 14 13.47 -6.10 -1.92
CA ASP A 14 14.14 -6.06 -3.23
C ASP A 14 15.66 -5.96 -3.06
N THR A 15 16.11 -5.21 -2.05
CA THR A 15 17.53 -5.07 -1.74
C THR A 15 18.12 -6.36 -1.17
N CYS A 16 17.43 -7.04 -0.26
CA CYS A 16 17.83 -8.35 0.26
C CYS A 16 17.90 -9.45 -0.82
N ASN A 17 17.11 -9.34 -1.88
CA ASN A 17 17.11 -10.29 -2.99
C ASN A 17 18.23 -10.03 -4.03
N LYS A 18 18.96 -8.91 -3.95
CA LYS A 18 20.07 -8.62 -4.85
C LYS A 18 21.30 -9.42 -4.45
N LYS A 19 22.01 -9.96 -5.44
CA LYS A 19 23.25 -10.73 -5.22
C LYS A 19 24.51 -9.87 -5.12
N ASN A 20 24.41 -8.60 -5.49
CA ASN A 20 25.51 -7.64 -5.51
C ASN A 20 25.38 -6.56 -4.43
N VAL A 21 24.87 -6.95 -3.26
CA VAL A 21 24.82 -6.11 -2.07
C VAL A 21 25.64 -6.75 -0.95
N GLY A 22 26.28 -5.91 -0.14
CA GLY A 22 27.14 -6.36 0.93
C GLY A 22 27.08 -5.48 2.18
N TYR A 23 27.67 -5.97 3.27
CA TYR A 23 27.80 -5.24 4.53
C TYR A 23 29.14 -4.52 4.61
N SER A 24 29.12 -3.23 4.96
CA SER A 24 30.33 -2.49 5.28
C SER A 24 30.02 -1.26 6.12
N GLN A 25 30.73 -1.07 7.24
CA GLN A 25 30.69 0.18 7.99
C GLN A 25 31.48 1.32 7.31
N THR A 26 32.48 0.99 6.50
CA THR A 26 33.28 1.98 5.77
C THR A 26 32.52 2.53 4.56
N TYR A 27 31.81 1.65 3.83
CA TYR A 27 31.08 2.02 2.60
C TYR A 27 29.56 2.11 2.82
N ARG A 28 29.13 2.32 4.05
CA ARG A 28 27.72 2.32 4.47
C ARG A 28 26.82 3.32 3.76
N ASN A 29 27.39 4.33 3.12
CA ASN A 29 26.63 5.38 2.42
C ASN A 29 26.15 4.92 1.02
N GLN A 30 25.72 3.68 0.87
CA GLN A 30 25.27 3.11 -0.39
C GLN A 30 26.35 3.19 -1.50
N GLN A 31 27.62 3.16 -1.10
CA GLN A 31 28.71 3.20 -2.06
C GLN A 31 28.80 1.86 -2.81
N THR A 32 29.07 1.96 -4.12
CA THR A 32 29.34 0.80 -4.96
C THR A 32 30.84 0.68 -5.22
N VAL A 33 31.42 -0.43 -4.76
CA VAL A 33 32.84 -0.75 -4.93
C VAL A 33 32.94 -2.12 -5.60
N ASN A 34 33.65 -2.20 -6.71
CA ASN A 34 33.79 -3.42 -7.52
C ASN A 34 32.43 -4.08 -7.88
N GLY A 35 31.42 -3.25 -8.19
CA GLY A 35 30.08 -3.73 -8.55
C GLY A 35 29.20 -4.18 -7.40
N ILE A 36 29.67 -4.08 -6.14
CA ILE A 36 28.93 -4.41 -4.93
C ILE A 36 28.51 -3.12 -4.22
N THR A 37 27.24 -2.96 -3.94
CA THR A 37 26.68 -1.83 -3.18
C THR A 37 26.61 -2.20 -1.69
N TYR A 38 27.13 -1.32 -0.83
CA TYR A 38 27.30 -1.61 0.59
C TYR A 38 26.37 -0.79 1.49
N TYR A 39 25.93 -1.46 2.55
CA TYR A 39 25.18 -0.92 3.68
C TYR A 39 25.76 -1.44 5.00
N ASP A 40 25.55 -0.74 6.11
CA ASP A 40 25.50 -1.34 7.44
C ASP A 40 24.04 -1.44 7.90
N CYS A 41 23.78 -1.97 9.11
CA CYS A 41 22.43 -2.20 9.59
C CYS A 41 21.58 -0.91 9.62
N SER A 42 22.11 0.17 10.14
CA SER A 42 21.39 1.43 10.28
C SER A 42 21.25 2.18 8.95
N SER A 43 22.26 2.16 8.09
CA SER A 43 22.15 2.77 6.76
C SER A 43 21.19 2.01 5.83
N PHE A 44 21.04 0.71 5.99
CA PHE A 44 20.02 -0.06 5.27
C PHE A 44 18.62 0.49 5.57
N ILE A 45 18.30 0.71 6.85
CA ILE A 45 17.02 1.32 7.26
C ILE A 45 16.90 2.77 6.75
N TRP A 46 17.98 3.56 6.85
CA TRP A 46 18.00 4.93 6.33
C TRP A 46 17.60 5.00 4.85
N TYR A 47 18.23 4.19 3.99
CA TYR A 47 17.96 4.21 2.56
C TYR A 47 16.61 3.61 2.21
N ALA A 48 16.10 2.64 2.97
CA ALA A 48 14.73 2.15 2.83
C ALA A 48 13.70 3.26 3.09
N LEU A 49 13.89 4.05 4.14
CA LEU A 49 13.02 5.18 4.47
C LEU A 49 13.17 6.33 3.46
N LEU A 50 14.39 6.67 3.07
CA LEU A 50 14.66 7.73 2.08
C LEU A 50 14.01 7.41 0.73
N ALA A 51 14.17 6.18 0.23
CA ALA A 51 13.61 5.71 -1.04
C ALA A 51 12.08 5.74 -1.06
N SER A 52 11.45 5.75 0.09
CA SER A 52 10.00 5.75 0.27
C SER A 52 9.40 7.11 0.61
N GLY A 53 10.20 8.17 0.49
CA GLY A 53 9.75 9.55 0.64
C GLY A 53 9.65 10.06 2.08
N PHE A 54 10.17 9.31 3.08
CA PHE A 54 10.34 9.87 4.41
C PHE A 54 11.39 10.99 4.39
N ASP A 55 11.10 12.10 5.04
CA ASP A 55 12.06 13.21 5.18
C ASP A 55 13.06 12.93 6.30
N VAL A 56 13.84 11.85 6.08
CA VAL A 56 14.84 11.40 7.07
C VAL A 56 15.93 12.44 7.32
N VAL A 57 16.22 13.30 6.33
CA VAL A 57 17.19 14.37 6.45
C VAL A 57 16.69 15.45 7.41
N ALA A 58 15.46 15.94 7.24
CA ALA A 58 14.88 16.91 8.17
C ALA A 58 14.70 16.31 9.57
N ALA A 59 14.22 15.06 9.67
CA ALA A 59 14.07 14.37 10.96
C ALA A 59 15.41 14.12 11.66
N HIS A 60 16.53 14.00 10.91
CA HIS A 60 17.89 13.88 11.43
C HIS A 60 18.59 15.24 11.59
N GLY A 61 17.84 16.32 11.82
CA GLY A 61 18.40 17.64 12.07
C GLY A 61 19.10 18.29 10.87
N GLY A 62 18.70 17.93 9.65
CA GLY A 62 19.30 18.40 8.39
C GLY A 62 20.56 17.65 7.96
N GLN A 63 20.93 16.59 8.66
CA GLN A 63 22.09 15.75 8.33
C GLN A 63 21.75 14.81 7.17
N SER A 64 22.54 14.85 6.10
CA SER A 64 22.30 14.07 4.87
C SER A 64 22.98 12.68 4.84
N TRP A 65 23.66 12.31 5.92
CA TRP A 65 24.28 10.97 6.06
C TRP A 65 23.43 10.06 6.96
N PRO A 66 23.53 8.75 6.78
CA PRO A 66 22.73 7.80 7.55
C PRO A 66 22.96 7.91 9.07
N PHE A 67 21.87 7.82 9.82
CA PHE A 67 21.91 7.72 11.28
C PHE A 67 22.64 6.44 11.75
N THR A 68 22.91 6.37 13.03
CA THR A 68 23.41 5.19 13.73
C THR A 68 22.31 4.56 14.57
N THR A 69 22.52 3.39 15.16
CA THR A 69 21.56 2.77 16.08
C THR A 69 21.34 3.61 17.35
N TYR A 70 22.25 4.53 17.69
CA TYR A 70 22.13 5.39 18.88
C TYR A 70 21.17 6.57 18.70
N ASP A 71 21.08 7.12 17.49
CA ASP A 71 20.29 8.32 17.21
C ASP A 71 19.02 8.02 16.36
N MET A 72 18.98 6.87 15.70
CA MET A 72 17.84 6.51 14.84
C MET A 72 16.49 6.46 15.57
N GLY A 73 16.46 6.07 16.85
CA GLY A 73 15.21 6.02 17.62
C GLY A 73 14.50 7.38 17.67
N GLY A 74 15.24 8.47 17.92
CA GLY A 74 14.71 9.83 17.90
C GLY A 74 14.28 10.26 16.49
N VAL A 75 15.00 9.85 15.46
CA VAL A 75 14.64 10.14 14.07
C VAL A 75 13.37 9.39 13.67
N LEU A 76 13.23 8.13 14.06
CA LEU A 76 12.01 7.34 13.82
C LEU A 76 10.79 7.97 14.54
N ASP A 77 10.96 8.40 15.80
CA ASP A 77 9.91 9.10 16.53
C ASP A 77 9.49 10.39 15.79
N ALA A 78 10.46 11.18 15.28
CA ALA A 78 10.20 12.40 14.50
C ALA A 78 9.53 12.13 13.15
N LEU A 79 9.75 10.94 12.58
CA LEU A 79 9.11 10.47 11.35
C LEU A 79 7.71 9.89 11.60
N GLY A 80 7.26 9.82 12.86
CA GLY A 80 5.93 9.35 13.22
C GLY A 80 5.84 7.85 13.50
N PHE A 81 6.95 7.21 13.80
CA PHE A 81 6.92 5.86 14.34
C PHE A 81 6.58 5.90 15.83
N ASN A 82 5.69 5.02 16.25
CA ASN A 82 5.34 4.82 17.66
C ASN A 82 6.19 3.69 18.24
N ARG A 83 6.67 3.87 19.45
CA ARG A 83 7.30 2.76 20.20
C ARG A 83 6.21 1.82 20.70
N VAL A 84 6.32 0.56 20.33
CA VAL A 84 5.44 -0.51 20.79
C VAL A 84 6.28 -1.52 21.62
N PRO A 85 5.65 -2.26 22.56
CA PRO A 85 6.36 -3.28 23.31
C PRO A 85 7.04 -4.30 22.38
N VAL A 86 8.31 -4.63 22.63
CA VAL A 86 9.05 -5.59 21.80
C VAL A 86 8.48 -7.01 21.86
N GLY A 87 7.69 -7.32 22.89
CA GLY A 87 6.99 -8.59 23.07
C GLY A 87 5.64 -8.67 22.32
N ASP A 88 5.15 -7.57 21.77
CA ASP A 88 3.94 -7.56 20.95
C ASP A 88 4.19 -8.34 19.64
N PRO A 89 3.13 -8.89 19.03
CA PRO A 89 3.25 -9.50 17.71
C PRO A 89 3.86 -8.52 16.71
N TRP A 90 5.00 -8.89 16.14
CA TRP A 90 5.69 -8.08 15.13
C TRP A 90 4.86 -8.01 13.84
N LYS A 91 4.88 -6.84 13.22
CA LYS A 91 4.21 -6.59 11.95
C LYS A 91 5.24 -6.28 10.85
N PRO A 92 4.98 -6.67 9.60
CA PRO A 92 5.81 -6.28 8.47
C PRO A 92 6.06 -4.77 8.45
N GLY A 93 7.34 -4.37 8.34
CA GLY A 93 7.76 -2.97 8.38
C GLY A 93 8.03 -2.38 9.76
N ASP A 94 7.79 -3.10 10.86
CA ASP A 94 8.29 -2.69 12.18
C ASP A 94 9.82 -2.59 12.14
N ILE A 95 10.39 -1.60 12.79
CA ILE A 95 11.83 -1.40 12.88
C ILE A 95 12.29 -1.71 14.32
N LEU A 96 13.18 -2.67 14.44
CA LEU A 96 13.75 -3.13 15.70
C LEU A 96 15.11 -2.48 15.92
N VAL A 97 15.36 -1.99 17.14
CA VAL A 97 16.64 -1.34 17.49
C VAL A 97 17.15 -1.92 18.80
N ARG A 98 18.45 -2.22 18.85
CA ARG A 98 19.15 -2.58 20.07
C ARG A 98 20.49 -1.87 20.20
N ASN A 99 20.82 -1.47 21.42
CA ASN A 99 22.12 -0.94 21.85
C ASN A 99 22.44 -1.49 23.25
N ASN A 100 22.57 -2.81 23.37
CA ASN A 100 22.67 -3.51 24.66
C ASN A 100 23.77 -4.59 24.64
N GLN A 101 23.76 -5.49 25.62
CA GLN A 101 24.72 -6.57 25.74
C GLN A 101 24.78 -7.55 24.55
N TYR A 102 23.75 -7.56 23.69
CA TYR A 102 23.69 -8.35 22.44
C TYR A 102 24.25 -7.59 21.24
N GLY A 103 24.81 -6.40 21.48
CA GLY A 103 25.43 -5.54 20.46
C GLY A 103 24.50 -4.44 19.94
N ASN A 104 25.07 -3.62 19.05
CA ASN A 104 24.36 -2.50 18.40
C ASN A 104 23.85 -2.99 17.04
N HIS A 105 22.54 -3.03 16.86
CA HIS A 105 21.95 -3.55 15.63
C HIS A 105 20.54 -3.00 15.38
N THR A 106 20.12 -3.04 14.12
CA THR A 106 18.74 -2.71 13.71
C THR A 106 18.33 -3.56 12.52
N GLU A 107 17.07 -3.94 12.49
CA GLU A 107 16.45 -4.75 11.47
C GLU A 107 15.03 -4.25 11.18
N MET A 108 14.55 -4.49 9.97
CA MET A 108 13.13 -4.35 9.64
C MET A 108 12.45 -5.72 9.70
N VAL A 109 11.31 -5.79 10.36
CA VAL A 109 10.52 -7.01 10.42
C VAL A 109 9.99 -7.37 9.04
N TYR A 110 10.28 -8.60 8.60
CA TYR A 110 9.74 -9.17 7.36
C TYR A 110 8.38 -9.83 7.59
N ASP A 111 8.29 -10.65 8.64
CA ASP A 111 7.04 -11.29 9.09
C ASP A 111 7.10 -11.54 10.60
N GLY A 112 6.14 -12.25 11.15
CA GLY A 112 6.09 -12.52 12.60
C GLY A 112 7.28 -13.33 13.17
N ARG A 113 8.27 -13.73 12.33
CA ARG A 113 9.42 -14.57 12.73
C ARG A 113 10.73 -14.20 12.06
N ARG A 114 10.72 -13.49 10.96
CA ARG A 114 11.91 -13.13 10.19
C ARG A 114 12.10 -11.64 10.17
N THR A 115 13.34 -11.25 10.11
CA THR A 115 13.77 -9.87 9.94
C THR A 115 14.59 -9.73 8.67
N MET A 116 14.84 -8.53 8.23
CA MET A 116 15.62 -8.19 7.06
C MET A 116 16.50 -6.97 7.32
N GLY A 117 17.74 -7.05 6.86
CA GLY A 117 18.72 -6.01 7.10
C GLY A 117 20.10 -6.33 6.56
N ALA A 118 21.06 -5.49 6.92
CA ALA A 118 22.47 -5.70 6.67
C ALA A 118 23.15 -6.19 7.96
N HIS A 119 23.66 -7.43 7.96
CA HIS A 119 24.03 -8.16 9.15
C HIS A 119 25.52 -8.09 9.50
N SER A 120 26.40 -8.68 8.65
CA SER A 120 27.83 -8.76 8.90
C SER A 120 28.63 -9.07 7.65
N SER A 121 29.83 -8.48 7.56
CA SER A 121 30.82 -8.80 6.52
C SER A 121 31.44 -10.20 6.64
N THR A 122 31.21 -10.90 7.75
CA THR A 122 31.69 -12.27 7.95
C THR A 122 30.84 -13.33 7.26
N TYR A 123 29.64 -12.97 6.84
CA TYR A 123 28.79 -13.87 6.07
C TYR A 123 29.19 -13.89 4.56
N PRO A 124 28.83 -14.96 3.84
CA PRO A 124 28.92 -14.97 2.38
C PRO A 124 28.19 -13.77 1.77
N LEU A 125 28.70 -13.21 0.69
CA LEU A 125 28.15 -11.96 0.09
C LEU A 125 26.63 -11.97 -0.09
N GLY A 126 26.05 -13.09 -0.53
CA GLY A 126 24.59 -13.21 -0.71
C GLY A 126 23.77 -13.30 0.60
N GLU A 127 24.43 -13.33 1.76
CA GLU A 127 23.81 -13.44 3.09
C GLU A 127 24.10 -12.19 3.96
N GLN A 128 25.03 -11.33 3.53
CA GLN A 128 25.40 -10.11 4.27
C GLN A 128 24.25 -9.11 4.37
N VAL A 129 23.39 -9.06 3.36
CA VAL A 129 22.14 -8.29 3.34
C VAL A 129 21.05 -9.26 2.93
N SER A 130 20.18 -9.64 3.86
CA SER A 130 19.26 -10.76 3.65
C SER A 130 18.05 -10.74 4.56
N ILE A 131 17.10 -11.63 4.27
CA ILE A 131 15.95 -11.95 5.12
C ILE A 131 16.31 -13.24 5.86
N ASN A 132 16.28 -13.23 7.18
CA ASN A 132 16.66 -14.38 8.00
C ASN A 132 15.86 -14.51 9.31
N THR A 133 16.19 -15.52 10.12
CA THR A 133 15.60 -15.78 11.43
C THR A 133 16.60 -15.55 12.57
N GLY A 134 17.82 -15.06 12.29
CA GLY A 134 18.90 -14.95 13.29
C GLY A 134 18.55 -14.00 14.44
N ASP A 135 17.78 -12.98 14.15
CA ASP A 135 17.38 -11.92 15.09
C ASP A 135 15.89 -12.01 15.50
N SER A 136 15.30 -13.19 15.45
CA SER A 136 13.86 -13.44 15.72
C SER A 136 13.49 -13.46 17.21
N ASN A 137 14.43 -13.33 18.13
CA ASN A 137 14.15 -13.31 19.57
C ASN A 137 13.81 -11.90 20.08
N PRO A 138 12.55 -11.60 20.45
CA PRO A 138 12.16 -10.28 20.93
C PRO A 138 12.96 -9.81 22.16
N ALA A 139 13.40 -10.73 23.03
CA ALA A 139 14.11 -10.37 24.26
C ALA A 139 15.51 -9.78 24.03
N THR A 140 16.03 -9.84 22.80
CA THR A 140 17.34 -9.23 22.45
C THR A 140 17.24 -7.78 22.00
N TRP A 141 16.03 -7.27 21.77
CA TRP A 141 15.77 -5.93 21.26
C TRP A 141 15.39 -4.96 22.39
N ASP A 142 15.84 -3.70 22.30
CA ASP A 142 15.50 -2.66 23.26
C ASP A 142 14.18 -1.97 22.89
N THR A 143 13.96 -1.71 21.61
CA THR A 143 12.76 -1.01 21.13
C THR A 143 12.25 -1.60 19.81
N CYS A 144 10.94 -1.55 19.65
CA CYS A 144 10.25 -1.80 18.40
C CYS A 144 9.51 -0.52 17.98
N HIS A 145 9.81 -0.03 16.80
CA HIS A 145 9.21 1.17 16.25
C HIS A 145 8.24 0.78 15.13
N ARG A 146 6.98 0.97 15.36
CA ARG A 146 5.90 0.73 14.41
C ARG A 146 5.45 2.03 13.79
N TYR A 147 5.46 2.10 12.46
CA TYR A 147 4.91 3.24 11.79
C TYR A 147 3.39 3.29 12.04
N GLY A 148 2.97 4.18 12.91
CA GLY A 148 1.57 4.39 13.26
C GLY A 148 0.93 5.51 12.45
N GLY A 149 1.67 6.01 11.44
CA GLY A 149 1.40 7.30 10.87
C GLY A 149 1.48 8.35 11.99
N GLY A 150 2.64 8.95 12.20
CA GLY A 150 2.72 10.15 13.06
C GLY A 150 1.71 11.19 12.62
N ALA A 151 1.58 12.30 13.32
CA ALA A 151 0.63 13.39 13.03
C ALA A 151 0.70 13.96 11.58
N THR A 152 1.52 13.38 10.70
CA THR A 152 1.60 13.53 9.24
C THR A 152 1.69 12.21 8.49
N GLY A 153 1.60 11.04 9.15
CA GLY A 153 1.51 9.73 8.51
C GLY A 153 0.16 9.60 7.82
N ALA A 154 0.12 9.04 6.64
CA ALA A 154 -1.13 8.84 5.94
C ALA A 154 -2.07 8.03 6.84
N LYS A 155 -3.00 8.72 7.48
CA LYS A 155 -4.11 8.12 8.18
C LYS A 155 -4.83 7.25 7.14
N GLY A 156 -4.93 5.96 7.38
CA GLY A 156 -5.74 5.11 6.54
C GLY A 156 -7.18 5.63 6.48
N SER A 157 -7.83 5.41 5.37
CA SER A 157 -9.21 5.86 5.20
C SER A 157 -10.11 5.24 6.27
N SER A 158 -10.94 6.07 6.89
CA SER A 158 -11.95 5.60 7.84
C SER A 158 -13.00 4.74 7.14
N ALA A 159 -13.74 3.92 7.88
CA ALA A 159 -14.84 3.15 7.32
C ALA A 159 -15.91 4.04 6.66
N TYR A 160 -16.10 5.28 7.14
CA TYR A 160 -17.00 6.26 6.55
C TYR A 160 -16.55 6.69 5.15
N VAL A 161 -15.25 7.03 5.01
CA VAL A 161 -14.66 7.41 3.71
C VAL A 161 -14.73 6.25 2.72
N VAL A 162 -14.35 5.05 3.15
CA VAL A 162 -14.39 3.87 2.27
C VAL A 162 -15.82 3.50 1.87
N ALA A 163 -16.76 3.59 2.78
CA ALA A 163 -18.17 3.36 2.49
C ALA A 163 -18.69 4.34 1.42
N ALA A 164 -18.32 5.62 1.51
CA ALA A 164 -18.65 6.62 0.51
C ALA A 164 -18.10 6.29 -0.89
N ILE A 165 -16.84 5.83 -0.97
CA ILE A 165 -16.23 5.33 -2.21
C ILE A 165 -17.00 4.12 -2.73
N CYS A 166 -17.31 3.14 -1.87
CA CYS A 166 -18.04 1.93 -2.23
C CYS A 166 -19.46 2.23 -2.71
N GLY A 167 -20.14 3.22 -2.14
CA GLY A 167 -21.46 3.66 -2.59
C GLY A 167 -21.46 4.17 -4.03
N ASN A 168 -20.43 4.92 -4.40
CA ASN A 168 -20.20 5.36 -5.76
C ASN A 168 -19.83 4.19 -6.68
N PHE A 169 -18.87 3.35 -6.31
CA PHE A 169 -18.50 2.15 -7.08
C PHE A 169 -19.66 1.16 -7.23
N TRP A 170 -20.58 1.11 -6.27
CA TRP A 170 -21.80 0.30 -6.40
C TRP A 170 -22.68 0.80 -7.54
N GLN A 171 -22.84 2.10 -7.66
CA GLN A 171 -23.59 2.71 -8.75
C GLN A 171 -22.91 2.51 -10.10
N GLU A 172 -21.58 2.68 -10.16
CA GLU A 172 -20.80 2.60 -11.39
C GLU A 172 -20.65 1.16 -11.91
N SER A 173 -20.23 0.25 -11.07
CA SER A 173 -19.78 -1.09 -11.49
C SER A 173 -20.39 -2.23 -10.69
N GLY A 174 -21.20 -1.95 -9.65
CA GLY A 174 -21.56 -2.95 -8.65
C GLY A 174 -20.35 -3.46 -7.87
N ILE A 175 -19.35 -2.61 -7.64
CA ILE A 175 -18.07 -2.94 -6.97
C ILE A 175 -17.36 -4.13 -7.66
N ASN A 176 -17.40 -4.20 -8.98
CA ASN A 176 -16.83 -5.29 -9.78
C ASN A 176 -15.64 -4.78 -10.60
N PRO A 177 -14.40 -5.24 -10.30
CA PRO A 177 -13.24 -4.79 -11.05
C PRO A 177 -13.12 -5.37 -12.47
N GLY A 178 -13.93 -6.38 -12.83
CA GLY A 178 -13.88 -7.03 -14.14
C GLY A 178 -15.05 -6.71 -15.06
N ILE A 179 -15.85 -5.70 -14.74
CA ILE A 179 -17.05 -5.39 -15.51
C ILE A 179 -16.80 -4.30 -16.56
N TRP A 180 -17.24 -4.57 -17.78
CA TRP A 180 -17.43 -3.55 -18.82
C TRP A 180 -18.80 -2.92 -18.69
N GLN A 181 -18.90 -1.65 -19.04
CA GLN A 181 -20.18 -0.94 -19.11
C GLN A 181 -21.19 -1.74 -19.94
N ASP A 182 -22.39 -1.91 -19.42
CA ASP A 182 -23.49 -2.67 -20.03
C ASP A 182 -23.14 -4.13 -20.39
N LEU A 183 -22.12 -4.73 -19.73
CA LEU A 183 -21.56 -6.05 -20.03
C LEU A 183 -21.02 -6.18 -21.47
N ARG A 184 -20.76 -5.07 -22.12
CA ARG A 184 -20.28 -5.02 -23.49
C ARG A 184 -18.76 -5.01 -23.50
N GLU A 185 -18.16 -6.16 -23.78
CA GLU A 185 -16.70 -6.23 -23.94
C GLU A 185 -16.22 -5.27 -25.03
N SER A 186 -15.14 -4.57 -24.72
CA SER A 186 -14.59 -3.51 -25.55
C SER A 186 -13.08 -3.53 -25.50
N THR A 187 -12.42 -2.59 -26.14
CA THR A 187 -10.98 -2.42 -26.06
C THR A 187 -10.61 -1.21 -25.19
N PHE A 188 -9.41 -1.21 -24.61
CA PHE A 188 -8.97 -0.11 -23.76
C PHE A 188 -8.68 1.20 -24.52
N THR A 189 -8.80 1.19 -25.84
CA THR A 189 -8.72 2.37 -26.71
C THR A 189 -10.08 2.88 -27.17
N ASP A 190 -11.17 2.15 -26.86
CA ASP A 190 -12.51 2.56 -27.23
C ASP A 190 -12.94 3.80 -26.42
N LEU A 191 -13.73 4.63 -27.07
CA LEU A 191 -14.24 5.88 -26.50
C LEU A 191 -15.59 5.65 -25.83
N LEU A 192 -15.84 6.39 -24.73
CA LEU A 192 -17.13 6.45 -24.07
C LEU A 192 -17.64 5.09 -23.53
N VAL A 193 -16.71 4.19 -23.24
CA VAL A 193 -17.00 2.90 -22.61
C VAL A 193 -16.23 2.80 -21.31
N GLY A 194 -16.93 2.46 -20.22
CA GLY A 194 -16.36 2.33 -18.89
C GLY A 194 -15.90 0.90 -18.58
N PHE A 195 -14.87 0.77 -17.74
CA PHE A 195 -14.36 -0.51 -17.24
C PHE A 195 -13.95 -0.43 -15.77
N GLY A 196 -14.17 -1.53 -15.06
CA GLY A 196 -13.66 -1.75 -13.71
C GLY A 196 -14.41 -1.02 -12.61
N LEU A 197 -13.83 -0.96 -11.41
CA LEU A 197 -14.45 -0.43 -10.18
C LEU A 197 -15.07 0.96 -10.36
N GLY A 198 -14.32 1.88 -10.93
CA GLY A 198 -14.73 3.28 -11.11
C GLY A 198 -15.17 3.61 -12.52
N GLN A 199 -15.43 2.64 -13.37
CA GLN A 199 -15.82 2.82 -14.77
C GLN A 199 -14.93 3.83 -15.50
N TRP A 200 -13.59 3.62 -15.41
CA TRP A 200 -12.64 4.45 -16.15
C TRP A 200 -12.98 4.49 -17.64
N THR A 201 -13.01 5.66 -18.21
CA THR A 201 -13.53 5.91 -19.56
C THR A 201 -12.58 6.81 -20.34
N ASN A 202 -12.36 6.52 -21.62
CA ASN A 202 -11.73 7.43 -22.55
C ASN A 202 -12.78 8.46 -23.05
N THR A 203 -12.44 9.73 -23.02
CA THR A 203 -13.33 10.78 -23.48
C THR A 203 -13.30 10.92 -25.00
N GLU A 204 -14.29 11.62 -25.58
CA GLU A 204 -14.36 11.87 -27.01
C GLU A 204 -13.06 12.52 -27.51
N GLY A 205 -12.49 11.96 -28.57
CA GLY A 205 -11.24 12.44 -29.16
C GLY A 205 -9.95 12.00 -28.47
N ASP A 206 -10.01 11.30 -27.32
CA ASP A 206 -8.83 10.82 -26.58
C ASP A 206 -8.86 9.30 -26.35
N THR A 207 -8.32 8.54 -27.29
CA THR A 207 -8.19 7.07 -27.20
C THR A 207 -7.15 6.61 -26.19
N HIS A 208 -6.36 7.52 -25.60
CA HIS A 208 -5.36 7.27 -24.56
C HIS A 208 -5.71 7.98 -23.25
N GLY A 209 -7.00 8.12 -22.98
CA GLY A 209 -7.57 8.72 -21.78
C GLY A 209 -7.43 7.87 -20.54
N ARG A 210 -8.34 8.04 -19.58
CA ARG A 210 -8.25 7.36 -18.26
C ARG A 210 -8.32 5.84 -18.36
N LEU A 211 -9.15 5.29 -19.24
CA LEU A 211 -9.28 3.84 -19.44
C LEU A 211 -7.99 3.22 -19.99
N TYR A 212 -7.41 3.82 -21.04
CA TYR A 212 -6.14 3.35 -21.60
C TYR A 212 -5.00 3.44 -20.57
N LYS A 213 -4.91 4.54 -19.85
CA LYS A 213 -3.89 4.74 -18.81
C LYS A 213 -4.00 3.75 -17.66
N LEU A 214 -5.23 3.39 -17.27
CA LEU A 214 -5.46 2.30 -16.30
C LEU A 214 -4.84 0.99 -16.80
N HIS A 215 -5.21 0.56 -18.01
CA HIS A 215 -4.71 -0.67 -18.62
C HIS A 215 -3.18 -0.68 -18.71
N GLU A 216 -2.59 0.36 -19.30
CA GLU A 216 -1.14 0.48 -19.46
C GLU A 216 -0.42 0.41 -18.10
N TRP A 217 -0.94 1.12 -17.11
CA TRP A 217 -0.35 1.12 -15.77
C TRP A 217 -0.46 -0.27 -15.11
N LEU A 218 -1.62 -0.93 -15.19
CA LEU A 218 -1.81 -2.27 -14.63
C LEU A 218 -0.83 -3.27 -15.26
N MET A 219 -0.73 -3.31 -16.58
CA MET A 219 0.19 -4.18 -17.30
C MET A 219 1.65 -3.92 -16.93
N ASN A 220 2.07 -2.66 -16.85
CA ASN A 220 3.43 -2.27 -16.49
C ASN A 220 3.78 -2.62 -15.03
N ASN A 221 2.78 -2.77 -14.16
CA ASN A 221 2.96 -3.14 -12.75
C ASN A 221 2.61 -4.61 -12.45
N GLY A 222 2.38 -5.42 -13.48
CA GLY A 222 2.17 -6.87 -13.35
C GLY A 222 0.79 -7.29 -12.83
N TYR A 223 -0.21 -6.41 -12.93
CA TYR A 223 -1.60 -6.70 -12.60
C TYR A 223 -2.40 -7.12 -13.84
N ALA A 224 -3.39 -7.98 -13.66
CA ALA A 224 -4.44 -8.18 -14.65
C ALA A 224 -5.39 -6.97 -14.65
N ASP A 225 -6.06 -6.71 -15.78
CA ASP A 225 -6.98 -5.57 -15.88
C ASP A 225 -8.12 -5.64 -14.87
N ASP A 226 -8.59 -6.84 -14.55
CA ASP A 226 -9.65 -7.12 -13.58
C ASP A 226 -9.13 -7.33 -12.13
N ASP A 227 -7.91 -6.92 -11.84
CA ASP A 227 -7.35 -7.00 -10.48
C ASP A 227 -7.82 -5.81 -9.64
N GLY A 228 -8.68 -6.08 -8.64
CA GLY A 228 -9.22 -5.03 -7.78
C GLY A 228 -8.16 -4.29 -6.98
N VAL A 229 -7.09 -4.98 -6.52
CA VAL A 229 -5.96 -4.34 -5.82
C VAL A 229 -5.17 -3.48 -6.80
N GLY A 230 -4.92 -3.96 -8.01
CA GLY A 230 -4.27 -3.19 -9.07
C GLY A 230 -5.03 -1.91 -9.38
N GLN A 231 -6.36 -1.99 -9.55
CA GLN A 231 -7.20 -0.83 -9.83
C GLN A 231 -7.22 0.19 -8.68
N LEU A 232 -7.22 -0.26 -7.41
CA LEU A 232 -7.11 0.65 -6.26
C LEU A 232 -5.72 1.32 -6.19
N ASN A 233 -4.65 0.59 -6.51
CA ASN A 233 -3.32 1.18 -6.63
C ASN A 233 -3.26 2.22 -7.75
N TYR A 234 -3.90 1.95 -8.90
CA TYR A 234 -3.99 2.92 -9.99
C TYR A 234 -4.78 4.16 -9.59
N LEU A 235 -5.93 4.02 -8.92
CA LEU A 235 -6.72 5.12 -8.39
C LEU A 235 -5.86 6.08 -7.55
N ILE A 236 -5.04 5.52 -6.67
CA ILE A 236 -4.11 6.28 -5.84
C ILE A 236 -2.99 6.91 -6.70
N HIS A 237 -2.45 6.18 -7.68
CA HIS A 237 -1.43 6.67 -8.61
C HIS A 237 -1.95 7.79 -9.50
N GLU A 238 -3.15 7.65 -10.07
CA GLU A 238 -3.81 8.63 -10.91
C GLU A 238 -4.00 9.97 -10.17
N ASN A 239 -4.30 9.90 -8.87
CA ASN A 239 -4.40 11.03 -7.94
C ASN A 239 -5.28 12.17 -8.47
N VAL A 240 -6.38 11.84 -9.14
CA VAL A 240 -7.32 12.82 -9.68
C VAL A 240 -8.20 13.36 -8.54
N TRP A 241 -8.38 14.67 -8.51
CA TRP A 241 -9.34 15.32 -7.63
C TRP A 241 -9.76 16.68 -8.17
N TYR A 242 -11.07 16.86 -8.38
CA TYR A 242 -11.66 18.14 -8.77
C TYR A 242 -12.22 18.86 -7.54
N SER A 243 -11.50 19.83 -7.01
CA SER A 243 -11.88 20.55 -5.78
C SER A 243 -12.97 21.62 -6.09
N THR A 244 -14.16 21.16 -6.47
CA THR A 244 -15.32 21.99 -6.81
C THR A 244 -16.56 21.52 -6.05
N GLY A 245 -17.61 22.34 -5.96
CA GLY A 245 -18.83 21.97 -5.24
C GLY A 245 -18.56 21.44 -3.83
N GLU A 246 -19.23 20.34 -3.45
CA GLU A 246 -19.03 19.66 -2.17
C GLU A 246 -17.62 19.07 -2.01
N ALA A 247 -16.94 18.75 -3.12
CA ALA A 247 -15.56 18.28 -3.10
C ALA A 247 -14.55 19.39 -2.74
N SER A 248 -14.96 20.66 -2.74
CA SER A 248 -14.11 21.79 -2.34
C SER A 248 -13.74 21.78 -0.84
N ALA A 249 -14.43 20.97 -0.04
CA ALA A 249 -14.04 20.68 1.34
C ALA A 249 -12.66 19.99 1.44
N TYR A 250 -12.17 19.41 0.35
CA TYR A 250 -10.89 18.70 0.24
C TYR A 250 -10.05 19.27 -0.89
N LYS A 251 -8.79 19.58 -0.64
CA LYS A 251 -7.88 20.16 -1.64
C LYS A 251 -7.40 19.14 -2.67
N ASN A 252 -7.37 17.86 -2.29
CA ASN A 252 -6.86 16.76 -3.10
C ASN A 252 -7.39 15.42 -2.58
N LEU A 253 -7.15 14.35 -3.36
CA LEU A 253 -7.56 12.99 -3.03
C LEU A 253 -7.02 12.52 -1.67
N THR A 254 -5.77 12.85 -1.31
CA THR A 254 -5.18 12.46 -0.04
C THR A 254 -5.95 13.05 1.14
N GLU A 255 -6.31 14.34 1.08
CA GLU A 255 -7.08 15.00 2.13
C GLU A 255 -8.48 14.38 2.28
N PHE A 256 -9.12 14.00 1.19
CA PHE A 256 -10.37 13.23 1.23
C PHE A 256 -10.17 11.85 1.86
N LEU A 257 -9.20 11.05 1.37
CA LEU A 257 -8.95 9.70 1.87
C LEU A 257 -8.61 9.66 3.36
N THR A 258 -8.05 10.73 3.91
CA THR A 258 -7.66 10.84 5.32
C THR A 258 -8.65 11.65 6.17
N SER A 259 -9.83 11.93 5.64
CA SER A 259 -10.87 12.71 6.32
C SER A 259 -11.34 12.06 7.63
N ASP A 260 -11.59 12.89 8.64
CA ASP A 260 -12.22 12.52 9.91
C ASP A 260 -13.74 12.64 9.88
N SER A 261 -14.32 13.06 8.75
CA SER A 261 -15.78 13.17 8.62
C SER A 261 -16.45 11.82 8.82
N THR A 262 -17.55 11.85 9.54
CA THR A 262 -18.46 10.71 9.74
C THR A 262 -19.77 10.87 8.96
N ASP A 263 -19.90 11.94 8.20
CA ASP A 263 -21.04 12.22 7.34
C ASP A 263 -20.93 11.48 6.02
N ILE A 264 -21.54 10.30 5.95
CA ILE A 264 -21.51 9.44 4.76
C ILE A 264 -22.09 10.15 3.54
N ALA A 265 -23.17 10.92 3.72
CA ALA A 265 -23.79 11.62 2.60
C ALA A 265 -22.85 12.68 2.00
N ALA A 266 -22.29 13.54 2.85
CA ALA A 266 -21.35 14.55 2.42
C ALA A 266 -20.08 13.94 1.77
N LEU A 267 -19.55 12.86 2.32
CA LEU A 267 -18.41 12.12 1.75
C LEU A 267 -18.77 11.50 0.39
N THR A 268 -19.96 10.91 0.25
CA THR A 268 -20.42 10.29 -1.00
C THR A 268 -20.56 11.34 -2.12
N HIS A 269 -21.13 12.49 -1.81
CA HIS A 269 -21.25 13.61 -2.76
C HIS A 269 -19.87 14.18 -3.13
N ALA A 270 -18.99 14.36 -2.13
CA ALA A 270 -17.64 14.86 -2.38
C ALA A 270 -16.84 13.91 -3.29
N TRP A 271 -16.98 12.59 -3.15
CA TRP A 271 -16.35 11.62 -4.05
C TRP A 271 -16.88 11.71 -5.48
N ASN A 272 -18.18 11.73 -5.65
CA ASN A 272 -18.83 11.80 -6.95
C ASN A 272 -18.36 13.02 -7.75
N ILE A 273 -18.27 14.19 -7.11
CA ILE A 273 -17.78 15.41 -7.74
C ILE A 273 -16.25 15.40 -7.87
N GLY A 274 -15.56 15.03 -6.79
CA GLY A 274 -14.12 15.21 -6.67
C GLY A 274 -13.32 14.22 -7.51
N TRP A 275 -13.74 12.96 -7.58
CA TRP A 275 -13.02 11.92 -8.32
C TRP A 275 -13.66 11.55 -9.65
N GLU A 276 -14.99 11.41 -9.69
CA GLU A 276 -15.71 11.07 -10.91
C GLU A 276 -15.91 12.31 -11.81
N GLY A 277 -15.94 13.50 -11.21
CA GLY A 277 -16.10 14.77 -11.94
C GLY A 277 -17.51 15.00 -12.46
N ILE A 278 -18.51 14.30 -11.91
CA ILE A 278 -19.90 14.36 -12.36
C ILE A 278 -20.83 14.83 -11.25
N HIS A 279 -21.98 15.33 -11.67
CA HIS A 279 -23.08 15.78 -10.81
C HIS A 279 -24.34 15.16 -11.37
N ASP A 280 -24.74 14.00 -10.86
CA ASP A 280 -25.87 13.29 -11.40
C ASP A 280 -27.06 13.20 -10.42
N SER A 281 -28.20 12.68 -10.89
CA SER A 281 -29.41 12.54 -10.10
C SER A 281 -29.46 11.29 -9.20
N SER A 282 -28.40 10.48 -9.18
CA SER A 282 -28.37 9.21 -8.44
C SER A 282 -27.85 9.34 -7.00
N TRP A 283 -27.70 10.55 -6.47
CA TRP A 283 -27.10 10.82 -5.17
C TRP A 283 -27.74 10.05 -4.02
N ASP A 284 -29.07 10.04 -3.92
CA ASP A 284 -29.77 9.32 -2.84
C ASP A 284 -29.47 7.81 -2.87
N ALA A 285 -29.41 7.22 -4.08
CA ALA A 285 -29.06 5.81 -4.24
C ALA A 285 -27.63 5.54 -3.84
N ARG A 286 -26.67 6.39 -4.24
CA ARG A 286 -25.24 6.29 -3.88
C ARG A 286 -25.05 6.38 -2.36
N VAL A 287 -25.76 7.30 -1.69
CA VAL A 287 -25.72 7.46 -0.24
C VAL A 287 -26.31 6.22 0.46
N GLN A 288 -27.42 5.66 -0.05
CA GLN A 288 -27.99 4.44 0.50
C GLN A 288 -27.04 3.25 0.35
N TYR A 289 -26.39 3.08 -0.81
CA TYR A 289 -25.38 2.04 -1.02
C TYR A 289 -24.18 2.25 -0.10
N ALA A 290 -23.74 3.49 0.10
CA ALA A 290 -22.65 3.81 1.01
C ALA A 290 -23.01 3.43 2.47
N GLN A 291 -24.22 3.74 2.93
CA GLN A 291 -24.66 3.36 4.27
C GLN A 291 -24.66 1.83 4.44
N ASN A 292 -25.21 1.10 3.48
CA ASN A 292 -25.23 -0.37 3.50
C ASN A 292 -23.81 -0.96 3.52
N CYS A 293 -22.90 -0.40 2.70
CA CYS A 293 -21.48 -0.79 2.72
C CYS A 293 -20.82 -0.50 4.06
N TYR A 294 -21.11 0.64 4.69
CA TYR A 294 -20.60 0.97 6.02
C TYR A 294 -20.99 -0.08 7.05
N ASP A 295 -22.28 -0.39 7.14
CA ASP A 295 -22.81 -1.36 8.12
C ASP A 295 -22.18 -2.74 7.92
N TYR A 296 -22.00 -3.17 6.67
CA TYR A 296 -21.36 -4.45 6.36
C TYR A 296 -19.86 -4.44 6.67
N ILE A 297 -19.15 -3.38 6.31
CA ILE A 297 -17.71 -3.21 6.60
C ILE A 297 -17.48 -3.31 8.11
N ILE A 298 -18.24 -2.58 8.93
CA ILE A 298 -18.07 -2.60 10.40
C ILE A 298 -18.28 -4.00 10.96
N ALA A 299 -19.26 -4.74 10.43
CA ALA A 299 -19.54 -6.10 10.89
C ALA A 299 -18.49 -7.13 10.45
N HIS A 300 -17.85 -6.94 9.29
CA HIS A 300 -17.02 -7.95 8.62
C HIS A 300 -15.57 -7.56 8.36
N ALA A 301 -15.10 -6.41 8.85
CA ALA A 301 -13.73 -5.92 8.62
C ALA A 301 -12.63 -6.96 8.94
N ASN A 302 -12.85 -7.78 9.98
CA ASN A 302 -11.94 -8.81 10.47
C ASN A 302 -12.27 -10.23 10.01
N ASP A 303 -13.28 -10.41 9.15
CA ASP A 303 -13.69 -11.75 8.68
C ASP A 303 -12.68 -12.31 7.67
N THR A 304 -11.81 -13.18 8.12
CA THR A 304 -10.75 -13.77 7.28
C THR A 304 -11.25 -14.69 6.16
N SER A 305 -12.53 -15.09 6.17
CA SER A 305 -13.13 -15.85 5.07
C SER A 305 -13.32 -15.00 3.81
N ILE A 306 -13.42 -13.68 3.95
CA ILE A 306 -13.44 -12.72 2.85
C ILE A 306 -11.99 -12.46 2.41
N ALA A 307 -11.49 -13.25 1.48
CA ALA A 307 -10.08 -13.22 1.08
C ALA A 307 -9.85 -13.00 -0.42
N THR A 308 -10.89 -13.11 -1.24
CA THR A 308 -10.77 -13.07 -2.71
C THR A 308 -11.80 -12.13 -3.33
N TRP A 309 -11.36 -11.41 -4.38
CA TRP A 309 -12.24 -10.55 -5.15
C TRP A 309 -13.23 -11.36 -5.97
N ALA A 310 -14.50 -11.01 -5.87
CA ALA A 310 -15.50 -11.39 -6.85
C ALA A 310 -15.35 -10.46 -8.06
N LYS A 311 -15.24 -11.04 -9.26
CA LYS A 311 -14.96 -10.29 -10.48
C LYS A 311 -15.48 -11.00 -11.75
N GLY A 312 -15.27 -10.39 -12.89
CA GLY A 312 -15.63 -10.86 -14.22
C GLY A 312 -16.67 -9.98 -14.90
N ASN A 313 -16.82 -10.15 -16.22
CA ASN A 313 -17.80 -9.34 -16.98
C ASN A 313 -19.23 -9.85 -16.76
N ARG A 314 -19.74 -9.65 -15.56
CA ARG A 314 -21.08 -10.05 -15.10
C ARG A 314 -21.54 -9.16 -13.93
N TYR A 315 -22.84 -9.10 -13.70
CA TYR A 315 -23.35 -8.53 -12.46
C TYR A 315 -23.05 -9.44 -11.26
N LEU A 316 -22.45 -8.86 -10.23
CA LEU A 316 -22.20 -9.56 -8.97
C LEU A 316 -23.48 -9.65 -8.13
N SER A 317 -23.60 -10.72 -7.34
CA SER A 317 -24.60 -10.80 -6.28
C SER A 317 -24.33 -9.74 -5.20
N GLU A 318 -25.34 -9.42 -4.42
CA GLU A 318 -25.24 -8.43 -3.36
C GLU A 318 -24.14 -8.79 -2.33
N SER A 319 -24.07 -10.07 -1.92
CA SER A 319 -23.03 -10.54 -1.01
C SER A 319 -21.63 -10.43 -1.57
N GLU A 320 -21.43 -10.68 -2.89
CA GLU A 320 -20.15 -10.50 -3.55
C GLU A 320 -19.70 -9.04 -3.56
N ARG A 321 -20.64 -8.12 -3.79
CA ARG A 321 -20.38 -6.67 -3.74
C ARG A 321 -19.94 -6.22 -2.35
N TYR A 322 -20.64 -6.65 -1.31
CA TYR A 322 -20.26 -6.33 0.06
C TYR A 322 -18.91 -6.92 0.46
N ASN A 323 -18.61 -8.15 0.02
CA ASN A 323 -17.30 -8.75 0.26
C ASN A 323 -16.18 -7.93 -0.42
N ASN A 324 -16.41 -7.46 -1.65
CA ASN A 324 -15.47 -6.56 -2.32
C ASN A 324 -15.31 -5.23 -1.57
N ALA A 325 -16.39 -4.67 -0.99
CA ALA A 325 -16.31 -3.46 -0.16
C ALA A 325 -15.42 -3.65 1.08
N VAL A 326 -15.47 -4.83 1.73
CA VAL A 326 -14.55 -5.17 2.84
C VAL A 326 -13.09 -5.23 2.35
N LEU A 327 -12.83 -5.75 1.15
CA LEU A 327 -11.48 -5.79 0.59
C LEU A 327 -10.96 -4.39 0.26
N ILE A 328 -11.81 -3.49 -0.25
CA ILE A 328 -11.48 -2.08 -0.45
C ILE A 328 -11.14 -1.42 0.89
N TYR A 329 -11.95 -1.65 1.92
CA TYR A 329 -11.70 -1.12 3.26
C TYR A 329 -10.35 -1.59 3.81
N ARG A 330 -10.05 -2.87 3.74
CA ARG A 330 -8.77 -3.40 4.20
C ARG A 330 -7.60 -2.79 3.45
N PHE A 331 -7.74 -2.55 2.16
CA PHE A 331 -6.72 -1.90 1.35
C PHE A 331 -6.52 -0.43 1.76
N LEU A 332 -7.57 0.38 1.74
CA LEU A 332 -7.47 1.82 1.97
C LEU A 332 -7.21 2.19 3.44
N SER A 333 -7.65 1.36 4.41
CA SER A 333 -7.41 1.59 5.84
C SER A 333 -5.95 1.39 6.25
N THR A 334 -5.11 0.80 5.39
CA THR A 334 -3.67 0.63 5.64
C THR A 334 -2.83 1.86 5.33
N GLY A 335 -3.44 2.96 4.87
CA GLY A 335 -2.72 4.21 4.57
C GLY A 335 -2.09 4.26 3.18
N ALA A 336 -2.66 3.55 2.20
CA ALA A 336 -2.30 3.72 0.79
C ALA A 336 -2.53 5.18 0.37
N THR A 337 -1.49 5.84 -0.18
CA THR A 337 -1.53 7.27 -0.53
C THR A 337 -1.14 7.51 -1.98
N PRO A 338 -1.69 8.56 -2.63
CA PRO A 338 -1.33 8.95 -3.98
C PRO A 338 0.17 9.19 -4.18
N GLY A 339 0.71 8.70 -5.29
CA GLY A 339 2.11 8.92 -5.69
C GLY A 339 3.12 7.87 -5.21
N THR A 340 2.68 6.87 -4.45
CA THR A 340 3.51 5.75 -4.02
C THR A 340 2.95 4.46 -4.61
N GLY A 341 3.55 3.97 -5.69
CA GLY A 341 3.17 2.69 -6.30
C GLY A 341 3.35 1.54 -5.30
N THR A 342 2.32 1.25 -4.52
CA THR A 342 2.36 0.18 -3.52
C THR A 342 1.73 -1.06 -4.11
N THR A 343 2.57 -1.99 -4.55
CA THR A 343 2.12 -3.33 -4.94
C THR A 343 1.80 -4.13 -3.68
N PHE A 344 0.53 -4.26 -3.32
CA PHE A 344 0.09 -5.24 -2.34
C PHE A 344 0.10 -6.63 -2.99
N LEU A 345 1.20 -7.36 -2.81
CA LEU A 345 1.21 -8.80 -3.05
C LEU A 345 0.46 -9.48 -1.89
N ILE A 346 -0.86 -9.67 -2.04
CA ILE A 346 -1.53 -10.74 -1.32
C ILE A 346 -0.95 -12.01 -1.91
N ALA A 347 -0.06 -12.68 -1.17
CA ALA A 347 0.47 -13.98 -1.54
C ALA A 347 -0.70 -14.98 -1.60
N VAL A 348 -1.30 -15.11 -2.76
CA VAL A 348 -2.15 -16.25 -3.08
C VAL A 348 -1.22 -17.45 -3.10
N LEU A 349 -1.25 -18.24 -2.03
CA LEU A 349 -0.64 -19.56 -1.99
C LEU A 349 -1.31 -20.43 -3.06
N SER A 350 -0.86 -20.33 -4.30
CA SER A 350 -1.19 -21.29 -5.33
C SER A 350 -0.51 -22.61 -4.95
N LYS A 351 -1.26 -23.52 -4.35
CA LYS A 351 -0.89 -24.93 -4.27
C LYS A 351 -0.71 -25.46 -5.69
N LYS A 352 0.51 -25.43 -6.19
CA LYS A 352 0.91 -26.10 -7.41
C LYS A 352 0.79 -27.61 -7.13
N LYS A 353 -0.32 -28.23 -7.51
CA LYS A 353 -0.44 -29.70 -7.55
C LYS A 353 0.67 -30.22 -8.47
N ARG A 354 1.69 -30.87 -7.90
CA ARG A 354 2.60 -31.75 -8.64
C ARG A 354 1.74 -32.88 -9.24
N ARG A 355 1.59 -32.89 -10.53
CA ARG A 355 1.20 -34.08 -11.27
C ARG A 355 2.43 -34.97 -11.35
N ASP A 356 2.41 -36.05 -10.58
CA ASP A 356 3.32 -37.16 -10.78
C ASP A 356 3.00 -37.79 -12.16
N ARG A 357 3.92 -37.64 -13.09
CA ARG A 357 4.00 -38.51 -14.24
C ARG A 357 4.68 -39.79 -13.77
N LYS A 358 3.93 -40.86 -13.59
CA LYS A 358 4.47 -42.21 -13.61
C LYS A 358 4.64 -42.61 -15.07
N ASN A 359 5.85 -42.98 -15.40
CA ASN A 359 6.24 -43.59 -16.69
C ASN A 359 5.65 -44.99 -16.82
N VAL A 360 5.31 -45.30 -18.03
CA VAL A 360 5.57 -46.61 -18.63
C VAL A 360 6.72 -46.42 -19.60
#